data_c57f8d082b3cefc082a27cab049f4fd2
#
_entry.id   c57f8d082b3cefc082a27cab049f4fd2
#
_cell.length_a   1.000
_cell.length_b   1.000
_cell.length_c   1.000
_cell.angle_alpha   90.00
_cell.angle_beta   90.00
_cell.angle_gamma   90.00
#
_symmetry.space_group_name_H-M   'P 1'
#
loop_
_entity.id
_entity.type
_entity.pdbx_description
1 polymer ?
#
loop_
_entity_poly.entity_id
_entity_poly.type
_entity_poly.pdbx_seq_one_letter_code
_entity_poly.pdbx_strand_id
1 'polypeptide(L)'
;MVERVYINIMTNIKYGFQPLDAIMTHFSISNSDIVRASTEQLTHKMVQKGRKGCRLNPHIKQKIANALNAAQKEQVFTIRELFNY
;
A
#
# COMPACT_ATOMS: atom_id res chain seq x y z
N MET A 1 -16.42 6.87 23.38
CA MET A 1 -15.35 6.89 23.55
C MET A 1 -14.30 6.74 22.54
N VAL A 2 -13.21 7.18 22.93
CA VAL A 2 -12.06 7.18 22.07
C VAL A 2 -11.74 5.79 21.59
N GLU A 3 -11.87 4.83 22.47
CA GLU A 3 -11.59 3.48 22.10
C GLU A 3 -12.47 2.96 21.01
N ARG A 4 -13.71 3.41 20.99
CA ARG A 4 -14.61 2.94 19.98
C ARG A 4 -14.19 3.37 18.59
N VAL A 5 -13.77 4.64 18.46
CA VAL A 5 -13.26 5.13 17.21
C VAL A 5 -11.99 4.39 16.84
N TYR A 6 -11.14 4.18 17.81
CA TYR A 6 -9.93 3.43 17.63
C TYR A 6 -10.19 2.02 17.15
N ILE A 7 -11.19 1.36 17.72
CA ILE A 7 -11.53 0.01 17.35
C ILE A 7 -11.91 -0.08 15.88
N ASN A 8 -12.66 0.92 15.40
CA ASN A 8 -13.04 0.94 14.00
C ASN A 8 -11.82 1.06 13.10
N ILE A 9 -10.85 1.87 13.50
CA ILE A 9 -9.62 2.00 12.75
C ILE A 9 -8.82 0.71 12.83
N MET A 10 -8.74 0.13 14.01
CA MET A 10 -8.00 -1.10 14.19
C MET A 10 -8.59 -2.26 13.41
N THR A 11 -9.89 -2.25 13.22
CA THR A 11 -10.53 -3.28 12.43
C THR A 11 -10.01 -3.27 11.00
N ASN A 12 -9.67 -2.10 10.48
CA ASN A 12 -9.14 -1.96 9.13
C ASN A 12 -7.65 -2.25 9.07
N ILE A 13 -6.93 -2.00 10.16
CA ILE A 13 -5.49 -2.26 10.23
C ILE A 13 -5.31 -3.66 10.79
N LYS A 14 -5.58 -4.63 9.95
CA LYS A 14 -5.66 -6.01 10.39
C LYS A 14 -4.33 -6.74 10.39
N TYR A 15 -3.46 -6.37 9.47
CA TYR A 15 -2.25 -7.13 9.20
C TYR A 15 -0.96 -6.42 9.59
N GLY A 16 -1.06 -5.20 10.09
CA GLY A 16 0.10 -4.41 10.46
C GLY A 16 0.83 -3.85 9.24
N PHE A 17 1.90 -3.11 9.49
CA PHE A 17 2.67 -2.54 8.40
C PHE A 17 3.16 -3.63 7.46
N GLN A 18 3.03 -3.38 6.18
CA GLN A 18 3.34 -4.35 5.14
C GLN A 18 4.74 -4.12 4.59
N PRO A 19 5.34 -5.14 3.95
CA PRO A 19 6.63 -4.95 3.28
C PRO A 19 6.62 -3.77 2.32
N LEU A 20 5.47 -3.48 1.71
CA LEU A 20 5.33 -2.32 0.84
C LEU A 20 5.84 -1.04 1.49
N ASP A 21 5.53 -0.83 2.78
CA ASP A 21 5.94 0.38 3.47
C ASP A 21 7.47 0.49 3.54
N ALA A 22 8.14 -0.58 3.92
CA ALA A 22 9.59 -0.59 4.02
C ALA A 22 10.24 -0.42 2.64
N ILE A 23 9.67 -1.05 1.64
CA ILE A 23 10.18 -0.95 0.28
C ILE A 23 10.04 0.47 -0.25
N MET A 24 8.89 1.09 -0.06
CA MET A 24 8.68 2.47 -0.48
C MET A 24 9.66 3.41 0.23
N THR A 25 9.87 3.19 1.52
CA THR A 25 10.82 3.99 2.28
C THR A 25 12.24 3.80 1.75
N HIS A 26 12.61 2.57 1.46
CA HIS A 26 13.94 2.26 0.95
C HIS A 26 14.23 2.99 -0.36
N PHE A 27 13.26 3.06 -1.25
CA PHE A 27 13.43 3.72 -2.53
C PHE A 27 13.04 5.20 -2.50
N SER A 28 12.69 5.72 -1.32
CA SER A 28 12.25 7.11 -1.15
C SER A 28 11.05 7.44 -2.04
N ILE A 29 10.12 6.51 -2.14
CA ILE A 29 8.91 6.65 -2.93
C ILE A 29 7.76 7.02 -2.01
N SER A 30 7.10 8.15 -2.30
CA SER A 30 5.97 8.62 -1.50
C SER A 30 4.66 8.07 -2.05
N ASN A 31 3.59 8.22 -1.27
CA ASN A 31 2.26 7.87 -1.75
C ASN A 31 1.93 8.64 -3.02
N SER A 32 2.32 9.91 -3.07
CA SER A 32 2.09 10.75 -4.26
C SER A 32 2.79 10.18 -5.48
N ASP A 33 4.02 9.68 -5.29
CA ASP A 33 4.77 9.09 -6.38
C ASP A 33 4.06 7.87 -6.96
N ILE A 34 3.51 7.04 -6.07
CA ILE A 34 2.77 5.86 -6.49
C ILE A 34 1.53 6.25 -7.29
N VAL A 35 0.77 7.22 -6.75
CA VAL A 35 -0.45 7.68 -7.42
C VAL A 35 -0.12 8.25 -8.81
N ARG A 36 0.95 9.04 -8.88
CA ARG A 36 1.37 9.63 -10.16
C ARG A 36 1.82 8.60 -11.17
N ALA A 37 2.47 7.54 -10.70
CA ALA A 37 2.98 6.50 -11.59
C ALA A 37 1.88 5.56 -12.07
N SER A 38 0.74 5.55 -11.39
CA SER A 38 -0.35 4.63 -11.73
C SER A 38 -1.04 5.06 -13.01
N THR A 39 -1.33 4.09 -13.87
CA THR A 39 -2.17 4.31 -15.04
C THR A 39 -3.62 3.90 -14.76
N GLU A 40 -3.89 3.50 -13.54
CA GLU A 40 -5.21 3.05 -13.11
C GLU A 40 -5.69 3.98 -12.01
N GLN A 41 -6.96 3.87 -11.65
CA GLN A 41 -7.48 4.70 -10.56
C GLN A 41 -6.90 4.23 -9.24
N LEU A 42 -6.08 5.07 -8.64
CA LEU A 42 -5.43 4.77 -7.37
C LEU A 42 -5.35 6.06 -6.57
N THR A 43 -5.70 5.98 -5.30
CA THR A 43 -5.71 7.16 -4.43
C THR A 43 -4.64 7.05 -3.36
N HIS A 44 -4.28 8.20 -2.80
CA HIS A 44 -3.35 8.24 -1.67
C HIS A 44 -3.85 7.37 -0.53
N LYS A 45 -5.15 7.39 -0.30
CA LYS A 45 -5.75 6.63 0.78
C LYS A 45 -5.59 5.13 0.57
N MET A 46 -5.74 4.67 -0.67
CA MET A 46 -5.55 3.27 -0.99
C MET A 46 -4.11 2.84 -0.75
N VAL A 47 -3.16 3.66 -1.17
CA VAL A 47 -1.75 3.35 -0.95
C VAL A 47 -1.44 3.32 0.54
N GLN A 48 -1.93 4.30 1.28
CA GLN A 48 -1.69 4.37 2.72
C GLN A 48 -2.28 3.16 3.43
N LYS A 49 -3.47 2.75 3.04
CA LYS A 49 -4.09 1.54 3.60
C LYS A 49 -3.23 0.31 3.33
N GLY A 50 -2.69 0.21 2.13
CA GLY A 50 -1.82 -0.90 1.78
C GLY A 50 -0.57 -0.94 2.62
N ARG A 51 0.03 0.23 2.87
CA ARG A 51 1.25 0.31 3.68
C ARG A 51 1.00 -0.10 5.12
N LYS A 52 -0.15 0.27 5.66
CA LYS A 52 -0.47 0.02 7.06
C LYS A 52 -1.05 -1.35 7.33
N GLY A 53 -1.38 -2.09 6.29
CA GLY A 53 -1.94 -3.42 6.47
C GLY A 53 -3.43 -3.45 6.62
N CYS A 54 -4.13 -2.43 6.15
CA CYS A 54 -5.57 -2.46 6.05
C CYS A 54 -5.95 -3.44 4.95
N ARG A 55 -7.09 -4.08 5.12
CA ARG A 55 -7.52 -5.07 4.16
C ARG A 55 -7.82 -4.42 2.80
N LEU A 56 -7.21 -4.94 1.76
CA LEU A 56 -7.43 -4.50 0.38
C LEU A 56 -7.81 -5.70 -0.45
N ASN A 57 -8.61 -5.49 -1.49
CA ASN A 57 -8.92 -6.56 -2.41
C ASN A 57 -7.75 -6.76 -3.38
N PRO A 58 -7.68 -7.91 -4.06
CA PRO A 58 -6.55 -8.21 -4.93
C PRO A 58 -6.37 -7.20 -6.07
N HIS A 59 -7.45 -6.62 -6.56
CA HIS A 59 -7.35 -5.64 -7.64
C HIS A 59 -6.56 -4.41 -7.20
N ILE A 60 -6.85 -3.92 -6.00
CA ILE A 60 -6.16 -2.74 -5.48
C ILE A 60 -4.69 -3.07 -5.20
N LYS A 61 -4.42 -4.26 -4.65
CA LYS A 61 -3.05 -4.68 -4.43
C LYS A 61 -2.26 -4.71 -5.75
N GLN A 62 -2.90 -5.20 -6.80
CA GLN A 62 -2.24 -5.27 -8.11
C GLN A 62 -1.99 -3.88 -8.68
N LYS A 63 -2.94 -2.96 -8.49
CA LYS A 63 -2.74 -1.58 -8.94
C LYS A 63 -1.55 -0.94 -8.24
N ILE A 64 -1.42 -1.19 -6.95
CA ILE A 64 -0.29 -0.65 -6.18
C ILE A 64 1.01 -1.27 -6.66
N ALA A 65 1.04 -2.58 -6.89
CA ALA A 65 2.24 -3.25 -7.38
C ALA A 65 2.64 -2.72 -8.75
N ASN A 66 1.68 -2.55 -9.64
CA ASN A 66 1.95 -2.01 -10.97
C ASN A 66 2.52 -0.60 -10.89
N ALA A 67 1.93 0.23 -10.02
CA ALA A 67 2.39 1.61 -9.87
C ALA A 67 3.78 1.68 -9.26
N LEU A 68 4.06 0.84 -8.26
CA LEU A 68 5.38 0.79 -7.66
C LEU A 68 6.43 0.38 -8.70
N ASN A 69 6.12 -0.62 -9.50
CA ASN A 69 7.04 -1.08 -10.53
C ASN A 69 7.23 -0.04 -11.63
N ALA A 70 6.26 0.84 -11.82
CA ALA A 70 6.40 1.95 -12.76
C ALA A 70 7.20 3.09 -12.14
N ALA A 71 7.13 3.28 -10.83
CA ALA A 71 7.79 4.37 -10.14
C ALA A 71 9.30 4.14 -9.98
N GLN A 72 9.74 2.90 -9.97
CA GLN A 72 11.16 2.56 -9.89
C GLN A 72 11.40 1.37 -10.81
N LYS A 73 12.58 1.34 -11.42
CA LYS A 73 12.93 0.31 -12.40
C LYS A 73 14.04 -0.60 -11.94
N GLU A 74 14.48 -0.45 -10.71
CA GLU A 74 15.60 -1.23 -10.21
C GLU A 74 15.22 -2.68 -9.93
N GLN A 75 13.97 -2.90 -9.54
CA GLN A 75 13.49 -4.21 -9.17
C GLN A 75 12.01 -4.33 -9.45
N VAL A 76 11.58 -5.52 -9.88
CA VAL A 76 10.16 -5.79 -10.12
C VAL A 76 9.63 -6.54 -8.92
N PHE A 77 8.58 -6.02 -8.32
CA PHE A 77 7.96 -6.62 -7.14
C PHE A 77 6.63 -7.26 -7.49
N THR A 78 6.37 -8.40 -6.85
CA THR A 78 5.08 -9.09 -6.98
C THR A 78 4.20 -8.73 -5.78
N ILE A 79 2.93 -9.05 -5.88
CA ILE A 79 2.00 -8.83 -4.77
C ILE A 79 2.49 -9.54 -3.51
N ARG A 80 3.01 -10.75 -3.65
CA ARG A 80 3.49 -11.53 -2.51
C ARG A 80 4.64 -10.87 -1.77
N GLU A 81 5.44 -10.12 -2.50
CA GLU A 81 6.59 -9.43 -1.90
C GLU A 81 6.16 -8.15 -1.18
N LEU A 82 5.03 -7.58 -1.57
CA LEU A 82 4.56 -6.31 -1.02
C LEU A 82 3.57 -6.48 0.11
N PHE A 83 2.82 -7.55 0.11
CA PHE A 83 1.77 -7.78 1.09
C PHE A 83 1.88 -9.17 1.68
N ASN A 84 1.69 -9.27 2.98
CA ASN A 84 1.75 -10.57 3.66
C ASN A 84 0.37 -11.17 3.92
N TYR A 85 -0.61 -10.71 3.18
CA TYR A 85 -1.95 -11.24 3.31
C TYR A 85 -2.63 -11.41 1.96
#